data_c75906f82202965d8033223bcb1edef4
#
_entry.id   c75906f82202965d8033223bcb1edef4
#
_cell.length_a   1.000
_cell.length_b   1.000
_cell.length_c   1.000
_cell.angle_alpha   90.00
_cell.angle_beta   90.00
_cell.angle_gamma   90.00
#
_symmetry.space_group_name_H-M   'P 1'
#
loop_
_entity.id
_entity.type
_entity.pdbx_description
1 polymer ?
#
loop_
_entity_poly.entity_id
_entity_poly.type
_entity_poly.pdbx_seq_one_letter_code
_entity_poly.pdbx_strand_id
1 'polypeptide(L)'
;NLYLTTQLIELGIPVVMAVNMIDLVRKNGDTIDLKKLSAELGCQAVEISALKGEGTEAAAKAAVAAAKAAKTGELPHVFTGSVEHAIAHIEESIQGKVDDRFLRWYAVKLFERDEKVLAELGLDKALVDHIDEHIQDCEKEMDDDAESIITNQRYAYINTVVGKAVKKKARTEHLTVSDKIDRIVTNRVLALPIFAVVMYLMYSLSMGTSIADGGWALGTFATDWTNDVLFGEIVPNALGGFLESIGVAGWLYGLIMDGIVAGVGAVLGFVPQMLVLFFLLSILEDVGYMSRVAFIMDRIFRKFGLSGKSFIPVLVGTGCGVPGVMASRTIENERDRRMTIMTTCFIP
;
A
#
# COMPACT_ATOMS: atom_id res chain seq x y z
N ASN A 1 -5.50 11.57 -2.72
CA ASN A 1 -4.66 11.57 -3.92
C ASN A 1 -4.33 12.98 -4.43
N LEU A 2 -5.17 14.00 -4.18
CA LEU A 2 -4.84 15.39 -4.55
C LEU A 2 -3.63 15.96 -3.79
N TYR A 3 -3.30 15.40 -2.61
CA TYR A 3 -2.10 15.79 -1.86
C TYR A 3 -0.83 15.59 -2.68
N LEU A 4 -0.65 14.43 -3.30
CA LEU A 4 0.49 14.18 -4.20
C LEU A 4 0.43 15.10 -5.44
N THR A 5 -0.77 15.41 -5.93
CA THR A 5 -0.93 16.33 -7.07
C THR A 5 -0.42 17.74 -6.73
N THR A 6 -0.72 18.26 -5.53
CA THR A 6 -0.20 19.57 -5.09
C THR A 6 1.32 19.56 -5.00
N GLN A 7 1.92 18.51 -4.46
CA GLN A 7 3.38 18.37 -4.39
C GLN A 7 4.06 18.30 -5.77
N LEU A 8 3.45 17.57 -6.72
CA LEU A 8 3.98 17.49 -8.10
C LEU A 8 3.89 18.81 -8.85
N ILE A 9 2.84 19.61 -8.62
CA ILE A 9 2.67 20.93 -9.23
C ILE A 9 3.72 21.89 -8.67
N GLU A 10 4.00 21.85 -7.37
CA GLU A 10 5.02 22.67 -6.72
C GLU A 10 6.44 22.45 -7.26
N LEU A 11 6.72 21.28 -7.88
CA LEU A 11 7.98 21.03 -8.58
C LEU A 11 8.16 21.89 -9.85
N GLY A 12 7.14 22.66 -10.28
CA GLY A 12 7.24 23.48 -11.48
C GLY A 12 7.39 22.69 -12.78
N ILE A 13 6.94 21.43 -12.82
CA ILE A 13 6.93 20.59 -14.01
C ILE A 13 5.53 20.54 -14.63
N PRO A 14 5.41 20.29 -15.97
CA PRO A 14 4.12 20.09 -16.59
C PRO A 14 3.40 18.86 -16.02
N VAL A 15 2.21 19.06 -15.43
CA VAL A 15 1.42 18.00 -14.81
C VAL A 15 0.09 17.86 -15.53
N VAL A 16 -0.32 16.61 -15.77
CA VAL A 16 -1.67 16.26 -16.21
C VAL A 16 -2.28 15.29 -15.20
N MET A 17 -3.45 15.65 -14.70
CA MET A 17 -4.15 14.84 -13.70
C MET A 17 -5.17 13.92 -14.39
N ALA A 18 -4.99 12.61 -14.27
CA ALA A 18 -5.94 11.61 -14.71
C ALA A 18 -6.90 11.24 -13.57
N VAL A 19 -8.16 11.69 -13.67
CA VAL A 19 -9.21 11.40 -12.68
C VAL A 19 -9.80 10.04 -12.98
N ASN A 20 -9.37 9.03 -12.23
CA ASN A 20 -9.76 7.64 -12.44
C ASN A 20 -11.10 7.30 -11.77
N MET A 21 -11.65 6.14 -12.11
CA MET A 21 -12.92 5.60 -11.59
C MET A 21 -14.15 6.46 -11.96
N ILE A 22 -14.12 7.14 -13.10
CA ILE A 22 -15.24 8.01 -13.52
C ILE A 22 -16.53 7.22 -13.76
N ASP A 23 -16.42 5.95 -14.11
CA ASP A 23 -17.54 5.02 -14.23
C ASP A 23 -18.27 4.82 -12.88
N LEU A 24 -17.55 4.77 -11.76
CA LEU A 24 -18.13 4.71 -10.42
C LEU A 24 -18.77 6.05 -10.02
N VAL A 25 -18.12 7.16 -10.34
CA VAL A 25 -18.67 8.51 -10.10
C VAL A 25 -20.01 8.64 -10.81
N ARG A 26 -20.08 8.28 -12.09
CA ARG A 26 -21.34 8.31 -12.89
C ARG A 26 -22.38 7.34 -12.34
N LYS A 27 -22.00 6.12 -11.96
CA LYS A 27 -22.87 5.11 -11.34
C LYS A 27 -23.48 5.60 -10.02
N ASN A 28 -22.72 6.31 -9.23
CA ASN A 28 -23.17 6.88 -7.97
C ASN A 28 -24.05 8.15 -8.15
N GLY A 29 -24.06 8.71 -9.36
CA GLY A 29 -24.77 9.96 -9.65
C GLY A 29 -24.03 11.20 -9.14
N ASP A 30 -22.76 11.05 -8.76
CA ASP A 30 -21.89 12.14 -8.39
C ASP A 30 -21.36 12.84 -9.66
N THR A 31 -20.96 14.10 -9.54
CA THR A 31 -20.39 14.86 -10.66
C THR A 31 -19.09 15.55 -10.25
N ILE A 32 -18.09 15.48 -11.11
CA ILE A 32 -16.83 16.18 -10.95
C ILE A 32 -16.70 17.19 -12.09
N ASP A 33 -16.57 18.45 -11.73
CA ASP A 33 -16.34 19.54 -12.68
C ASP A 33 -14.85 19.66 -12.98
N LEU A 34 -14.40 18.98 -14.05
CA LEU A 34 -12.96 18.98 -14.44
C LEU A 34 -12.45 20.37 -14.80
N LYS A 35 -13.30 21.25 -15.33
CA LYS A 35 -12.86 22.60 -15.69
C LYS A 35 -12.50 23.41 -14.43
N LYS A 36 -13.36 23.33 -13.41
CA LYS A 36 -13.06 23.96 -12.12
C LYS A 36 -11.87 23.31 -11.44
N LEU A 37 -11.79 21.98 -11.47
CA LEU A 37 -10.67 21.27 -10.89
C LEU A 37 -9.33 21.65 -11.56
N SER A 38 -9.31 21.76 -12.89
CA SER A 38 -8.14 22.23 -13.64
C SER A 38 -7.77 23.68 -13.34
N ALA A 39 -8.75 24.56 -13.21
CA ALA A 39 -8.52 25.97 -12.90
C ALA A 39 -7.97 26.18 -11.50
N GLU A 40 -8.52 25.47 -10.49
CA GLU A 40 -8.06 25.59 -9.10
C GLU A 40 -6.65 24.98 -8.89
N LEU A 41 -6.34 23.90 -9.60
CA LEU A 41 -5.04 23.21 -9.45
C LEU A 41 -3.95 23.71 -10.42
N GLY A 42 -4.32 24.53 -11.42
CA GLY A 42 -3.35 24.99 -12.42
C GLY A 42 -2.83 23.91 -13.38
N CYS A 43 -3.46 22.74 -13.44
CA CYS A 43 -3.07 21.64 -14.31
C CYS A 43 -4.26 21.06 -15.07
N GLN A 44 -4.02 20.47 -16.24
CA GLN A 44 -5.08 19.85 -17.04
C GLN A 44 -5.60 18.58 -16.35
N ALA A 45 -6.93 18.46 -16.18
CA ALA A 45 -7.59 17.27 -15.69
C ALA A 45 -8.30 16.52 -16.82
N VAL A 46 -8.17 15.18 -16.86
CA VAL A 46 -8.77 14.27 -17.84
C VAL A 46 -9.50 13.15 -17.13
N GLU A 47 -10.72 12.84 -17.57
CA GLU A 47 -11.47 11.68 -17.07
C GLU A 47 -10.92 10.38 -17.62
N ILE A 48 -10.74 9.39 -16.73
CA ILE A 48 -10.40 8.02 -17.14
C ILE A 48 -11.18 6.96 -16.37
N SER A 49 -11.35 5.81 -16.98
CA SER A 49 -11.67 4.57 -16.28
C SER A 49 -10.65 3.52 -16.70
N ALA A 50 -9.62 3.34 -15.88
CA ALA A 50 -8.53 2.41 -16.17
C ALA A 50 -9.04 0.97 -16.33
N LEU A 51 -10.05 0.57 -15.55
CA LEU A 51 -10.67 -0.75 -15.63
C LEU A 51 -11.35 -1.00 -16.98
N LYS A 52 -11.96 0.02 -17.58
CA LYS A 52 -12.66 -0.08 -18.87
C LYS A 52 -11.80 0.36 -20.05
N GLY A 53 -10.61 0.88 -19.82
CA GLY A 53 -9.75 1.48 -20.84
C GLY A 53 -10.26 2.80 -21.40
N GLU A 54 -11.32 3.39 -20.82
CA GLU A 54 -11.89 4.67 -21.26
C GLU A 54 -10.97 5.84 -20.90
N GLY A 55 -10.71 6.74 -21.84
CA GLY A 55 -9.97 7.99 -21.60
C GLY A 55 -8.45 7.84 -21.44
N THR A 56 -7.90 6.65 -21.36
CA THR A 56 -6.47 6.40 -21.12
C THR A 56 -5.59 6.97 -22.26
N GLU A 57 -6.01 6.80 -23.50
CA GLU A 57 -5.31 7.37 -24.66
C GLU A 57 -5.36 8.91 -24.67
N ALA A 58 -6.51 9.49 -24.30
CA ALA A 58 -6.65 10.93 -24.19
C ALA A 58 -5.72 11.52 -23.09
N ALA A 59 -5.61 10.84 -21.95
CA ALA A 59 -4.69 11.22 -20.88
C ALA A 59 -3.23 11.14 -21.32
N ALA A 60 -2.84 10.09 -22.04
CA ALA A 60 -1.49 9.94 -22.60
C ALA A 60 -1.17 11.05 -23.62
N LYS A 61 -2.10 11.35 -24.53
CA LYS A 61 -1.96 12.46 -25.50
C LYS A 61 -1.84 13.82 -24.81
N ALA A 62 -2.66 14.06 -23.76
CA ALA A 62 -2.59 15.28 -22.98
C ALA A 62 -1.24 15.43 -22.26
N ALA A 63 -0.72 14.36 -21.66
CA ALA A 63 0.59 14.35 -21.02
C ALA A 63 1.73 14.66 -22.00
N VAL A 64 1.72 14.04 -23.20
CA VAL A 64 2.71 14.34 -24.26
C VAL A 64 2.60 15.77 -24.75
N ALA A 65 1.37 16.28 -24.91
CA ALA A 65 1.15 17.68 -25.30
C ALA A 65 1.65 18.68 -24.25
N ALA A 66 1.38 18.43 -22.97
CA ALA A 66 1.87 19.22 -21.85
C ALA A 66 3.40 19.24 -21.78
N ALA A 67 4.04 18.08 -21.93
CA ALA A 67 5.50 17.96 -21.97
C ALA A 67 6.13 18.72 -23.13
N LYS A 68 5.52 18.66 -24.33
CA LYS A 68 6.00 19.40 -25.51
C LYS A 68 5.80 20.92 -25.38
N ALA A 69 4.72 21.34 -24.75
CA ALA A 69 4.46 22.76 -24.52
C ALA A 69 5.42 23.38 -23.53
N ALA A 70 6.04 22.57 -22.66
CA ALA A 70 6.96 22.98 -21.57
C ALA A 70 6.44 24.18 -20.74
N LYS A 71 5.12 24.43 -20.76
CA LYS A 71 4.49 25.47 -19.96
C LYS A 71 4.00 24.86 -18.67
N THR A 72 4.51 25.35 -17.58
CA THR A 72 3.94 25.17 -16.25
C THR A 72 2.75 26.11 -16.10
N GLY A 73 1.63 25.62 -15.54
CA GLY A 73 0.53 26.48 -15.12
C GLY A 73 0.96 27.43 -13.99
N GLU A 74 0.14 28.41 -13.68
CA GLU A 74 0.33 29.20 -12.47
C GLU A 74 0.28 28.28 -11.26
N LEU A 75 1.25 28.45 -10.34
CA LEU A 75 1.28 27.67 -9.10
C LEU A 75 0.06 28.03 -8.26
N PRO A 76 -0.71 27.05 -7.79
CA PRO A 76 -1.85 27.34 -6.94
C PRO A 76 -1.40 27.89 -5.58
N HIS A 77 -2.14 28.84 -5.03
CA HIS A 77 -1.93 29.36 -3.68
C HIS A 77 -2.39 28.34 -2.65
N VAL A 78 -1.54 27.38 -2.34
CA VAL A 78 -1.82 26.29 -1.40
C VAL A 78 -1.72 26.76 0.05
N PHE A 79 -0.73 27.61 0.33
CA PHE A 79 -0.46 28.13 1.66
C PHE A 79 -1.01 29.54 1.83
N THR A 80 -1.29 29.94 3.07
CA THR A 80 -1.89 31.25 3.39
C THR A 80 -1.33 31.80 4.71
N GLY A 81 -1.48 33.13 4.90
CA GLY A 81 -1.11 33.79 6.16
C GLY A 81 0.38 33.75 6.46
N SER A 82 0.73 33.53 7.73
CA SER A 82 2.11 33.48 8.22
C SER A 82 2.97 32.41 7.55
N VAL A 83 2.36 31.30 7.18
CA VAL A 83 3.07 30.19 6.51
C VAL A 83 3.53 30.61 5.11
N GLU A 84 2.66 31.27 4.32
CA GLU A 84 3.02 31.78 3.01
C GLU A 84 4.12 32.84 3.12
N HIS A 85 4.02 33.73 4.12
CA HIS A 85 5.02 34.74 4.39
C HIS A 85 6.39 34.13 4.73
N ALA A 86 6.42 33.12 5.61
CA ALA A 86 7.67 32.44 5.95
C ALA A 86 8.28 31.71 4.76
N ILE A 87 7.46 31.03 3.95
CA ILE A 87 7.93 30.36 2.72
C ILE A 87 8.52 31.40 1.74
N ALA A 88 7.89 32.55 1.56
CA ALA A 88 8.40 33.63 0.70
C ALA A 88 9.78 34.15 1.19
N HIS A 89 9.96 34.33 2.49
CA HIS A 89 11.26 34.68 3.05
C HIS A 89 12.34 33.63 2.82
N ILE A 90 11.95 32.34 2.92
CA ILE A 90 12.86 31.24 2.61
C ILE A 90 13.23 31.25 1.12
N GLU A 91 12.26 31.49 0.21
CA GLU A 91 12.51 31.62 -1.22
C GLU A 91 13.55 32.73 -1.50
N GLU A 92 13.35 33.91 -0.92
CA GLU A 92 14.29 35.04 -1.04
C GLU A 92 15.70 34.66 -0.53
N SER A 93 15.76 33.94 0.56
CA SER A 93 17.01 33.52 1.22
C SER A 93 17.83 32.52 0.41
N ILE A 94 17.17 31.68 -0.41
CA ILE A 94 17.81 30.66 -1.25
C ILE A 94 17.86 31.05 -2.73
N GLN A 95 17.34 32.20 -3.10
CA GLN A 95 17.37 32.71 -4.46
C GLN A 95 18.80 32.76 -5.02
N GLY A 96 18.99 32.27 -6.23
CA GLY A 96 20.31 32.16 -6.86
C GLY A 96 21.18 31.02 -6.40
N LYS A 97 20.76 30.23 -5.39
CA LYS A 97 21.43 29.00 -4.97
C LYS A 97 20.81 27.74 -5.59
N VAL A 98 19.58 27.85 -6.04
CA VAL A 98 18.81 26.78 -6.68
C VAL A 98 18.22 27.27 -8.01
N ASP A 99 17.82 26.34 -8.87
CA ASP A 99 17.11 26.68 -10.12
C ASP A 99 15.75 27.29 -9.76
N ASP A 100 15.43 28.45 -10.37
CA ASP A 100 14.20 29.20 -10.10
C ASP A 100 12.92 28.35 -10.27
N ARG A 101 12.96 27.33 -11.12
CA ARG A 101 11.84 26.40 -11.32
C ARG A 101 11.49 25.58 -10.07
N PHE A 102 12.50 25.28 -9.25
CA PHE A 102 12.34 24.45 -8.06
C PHE A 102 12.37 25.26 -6.77
N LEU A 103 12.49 26.58 -6.88
CA LEU A 103 12.67 27.50 -5.74
C LEU A 103 11.57 27.28 -4.69
N ARG A 104 10.31 27.26 -5.13
CA ARG A 104 9.15 27.03 -4.28
C ARG A 104 9.20 25.67 -3.56
N TRP A 105 9.54 24.62 -4.29
CA TRP A 105 9.64 23.28 -3.73
C TRP A 105 10.74 23.19 -2.67
N TYR A 106 11.91 23.76 -2.95
CA TYR A 106 12.99 23.80 -1.96
C TYR A 106 12.61 24.62 -0.73
N ALA A 107 11.94 25.75 -0.89
CA ALA A 107 11.48 26.57 0.24
C ALA A 107 10.50 25.81 1.15
N VAL A 108 9.52 25.10 0.57
CA VAL A 108 8.59 24.25 1.33
C VAL A 108 9.32 23.12 2.04
N LYS A 109 10.29 22.47 1.39
CA LYS A 109 11.08 21.41 2.00
C LYS A 109 12.00 21.91 3.13
N LEU A 110 12.56 23.08 3.00
CA LEU A 110 13.30 23.72 4.07
C LEU A 110 12.40 24.08 5.25
N PHE A 111 11.18 24.57 4.97
CA PHE A 111 10.19 24.81 6.02
C PHE A 111 9.82 23.51 6.78
N GLU A 112 9.69 22.39 6.07
CA GLU A 112 9.48 21.05 6.67
C GLU A 112 10.74 20.50 7.39
N ARG A 113 11.87 21.21 7.38
CA ARG A 113 13.19 20.79 7.90
C ARG A 113 13.67 19.46 7.32
N ASP A 114 13.46 19.23 6.01
CA ASP A 114 13.90 18.00 5.34
C ASP A 114 15.44 17.90 5.38
N GLU A 115 15.96 16.91 6.15
CA GLU A 115 17.40 16.72 6.36
C GLU A 115 18.17 16.45 5.07
N LYS A 116 17.54 15.78 4.09
CA LYS A 116 18.19 15.46 2.81
C LYS A 116 18.37 16.73 1.98
N VAL A 117 17.38 17.59 1.96
CA VAL A 117 17.42 18.87 1.25
C VAL A 117 18.44 19.81 1.91
N LEU A 118 18.46 19.88 3.23
CA LEU A 118 19.47 20.64 3.97
C LEU A 118 20.90 20.17 3.66
N ALA A 119 21.11 18.86 3.62
CA ALA A 119 22.40 18.27 3.29
C ALA A 119 22.80 18.50 1.82
N GLU A 120 21.85 18.44 0.88
CA GLU A 120 22.07 18.66 -0.56
C GLU A 120 22.46 20.11 -0.86
N LEU A 121 21.77 21.07 -0.25
CA LEU A 121 22.01 22.48 -0.50
C LEU A 121 23.27 23.03 0.19
N GLY A 122 23.77 22.37 1.22
CA GLY A 122 25.00 22.76 1.94
C GLY A 122 24.96 24.24 2.40
N LEU A 123 23.80 24.69 2.91
CA LEU A 123 23.59 26.07 3.30
C LEU A 123 24.51 26.46 4.47
N ASP A 124 24.91 27.73 4.47
CA ASP A 124 25.67 28.28 5.59
C ASP A 124 24.84 28.26 6.88
N LYS A 125 25.51 27.98 8.00
CA LYS A 125 24.84 27.86 9.30
C LYS A 125 24.03 29.10 9.68
N ALA A 126 24.57 30.31 9.41
CA ALA A 126 23.87 31.56 9.68
C ALA A 126 22.54 31.67 8.90
N LEU A 127 22.51 31.15 7.68
CA LEU A 127 21.31 31.13 6.86
C LEU A 127 20.30 30.09 7.36
N VAL A 128 20.77 28.92 7.77
CA VAL A 128 19.91 27.88 8.36
C VAL A 128 19.28 28.38 9.65
N ASP A 129 20.06 29.04 10.52
CA ASP A 129 19.56 29.61 11.78
C ASP A 129 18.51 30.72 11.50
N HIS A 130 18.71 31.54 10.46
CA HIS A 130 17.74 32.57 10.05
C HIS A 130 16.43 31.96 9.51
N ILE A 131 16.52 30.93 8.68
CA ILE A 131 15.35 30.19 8.17
C ILE A 131 14.59 29.55 9.35
N ASP A 132 15.30 28.94 10.30
CA ASP A 132 14.69 28.29 11.44
C ASP A 132 13.97 29.27 12.36
N GLU A 133 14.43 30.53 12.49
CA GLU A 133 13.74 31.59 13.23
C GLU A 133 12.33 31.85 12.67
N HIS A 134 12.20 32.00 11.35
CA HIS A 134 10.90 32.18 10.68
C HIS A 134 9.97 30.96 10.85
N ILE A 135 10.54 29.75 10.81
CA ILE A 135 9.77 28.53 11.03
C ILE A 135 9.26 28.46 12.47
N GLN A 136 10.12 28.73 13.46
CA GLN A 136 9.74 28.73 14.86
C GLN A 136 8.67 29.77 15.19
N ASP A 137 8.66 30.91 14.54
CA ASP A 137 7.62 31.91 14.72
C ASP A 137 6.27 31.43 14.20
N CYS A 138 6.25 30.74 13.05
CA CYS A 138 5.05 30.08 12.55
C CYS A 138 4.58 28.95 13.47
N GLU A 139 5.48 28.11 13.98
CA GLU A 139 5.18 27.05 14.92
C GLU A 139 4.54 27.57 16.20
N LYS A 140 5.07 28.67 16.76
CA LYS A 140 4.49 29.33 17.92
C LYS A 140 3.10 29.93 17.66
N GLU A 141 2.91 30.53 16.48
CA GLU A 141 1.62 31.14 16.11
C GLU A 141 0.55 30.08 15.87
N MET A 142 0.91 28.97 15.23
CA MET A 142 -0.01 27.89 14.84
C MET A 142 -0.18 26.80 15.92
N ASP A 143 0.66 26.82 16.96
CA ASP A 143 0.71 25.82 18.04
C ASP A 143 0.84 24.37 17.51
N ASP A 144 1.67 24.19 16.46
CA ASP A 144 1.89 22.91 15.79
C ASP A 144 3.30 22.85 15.20
N ASP A 145 3.80 21.67 14.84
CA ASP A 145 5.10 21.52 14.19
C ASP A 145 5.05 21.85 12.69
N ALA A 146 6.19 22.19 12.11
CA ALA A 146 6.30 22.65 10.73
C ALA A 146 5.73 21.65 9.70
N GLU A 147 5.95 20.36 9.87
CA GLU A 147 5.45 19.31 8.98
C GLU A 147 3.92 19.20 9.06
N SER A 148 3.38 19.25 10.27
CA SER A 148 1.92 19.25 10.52
C SER A 148 1.25 20.50 9.96
N ILE A 149 1.87 21.68 10.11
CA ILE A 149 1.37 22.94 9.56
C ILE A 149 1.22 22.85 8.03
N ILE A 150 2.26 22.44 7.33
CA ILE A 150 2.24 22.27 5.87
C ILE A 150 1.17 21.25 5.45
N THR A 151 1.11 20.13 6.15
CA THR A 151 0.12 19.07 5.88
C THR A 151 -1.31 19.58 6.08
N ASN A 152 -1.58 20.27 7.17
CA ASN A 152 -2.90 20.81 7.49
C ASN A 152 -3.34 21.85 6.47
N GLN A 153 -2.45 22.76 6.06
CA GLN A 153 -2.74 23.76 5.02
C GLN A 153 -3.03 23.13 3.66
N ARG A 154 -2.26 22.12 3.25
CA ARG A 154 -2.55 21.36 2.02
C ARG A 154 -3.92 20.68 2.07
N TYR A 155 -4.29 20.05 3.18
CA TYR A 155 -5.61 19.46 3.32
C TYR A 155 -6.73 20.50 3.33
N ALA A 156 -6.54 21.65 3.96
CA ALA A 156 -7.50 22.74 3.93
C ALA A 156 -7.74 23.24 2.50
N TYR A 157 -6.65 23.46 1.75
CA TYR A 157 -6.73 23.81 0.33
C TYR A 157 -7.46 22.76 -0.49
N ILE A 158 -7.07 21.49 -0.37
CA ILE A 158 -7.69 20.36 -1.09
C ILE A 158 -9.20 20.28 -0.79
N ASN A 159 -9.59 20.45 0.47
CA ASN A 159 -11.00 20.45 0.86
C ASN A 159 -11.79 21.58 0.18
N THR A 160 -11.17 22.75 0.05
CA THR A 160 -11.77 23.89 -0.67
C THR A 160 -11.95 23.57 -2.16
N VAL A 161 -10.92 23.03 -2.81
CA VAL A 161 -10.95 22.61 -4.22
C VAL A 161 -12.01 21.55 -4.46
N VAL A 162 -12.05 20.51 -3.62
CA VAL A 162 -13.05 19.44 -3.69
C VAL A 162 -14.46 19.98 -3.48
N GLY A 163 -14.67 20.90 -2.51
CA GLY A 163 -15.95 21.53 -2.26
C GLY A 163 -16.49 22.32 -3.46
N LYS A 164 -15.60 22.95 -4.25
CA LYS A 164 -15.96 23.70 -5.46
C LYS A 164 -16.21 22.82 -6.69
N ALA A 165 -15.39 21.75 -6.84
CA ALA A 165 -15.35 20.94 -8.06
C ALA A 165 -16.22 19.67 -8.00
N VAL A 166 -16.47 19.11 -6.80
CA VAL A 166 -17.18 17.84 -6.65
C VAL A 166 -18.57 18.07 -6.06
N LYS A 167 -19.59 17.65 -6.79
CA LYS A 167 -20.97 17.62 -6.28
C LYS A 167 -21.36 16.17 -6.02
N LYS A 168 -21.48 15.82 -4.76
CA LYS A 168 -22.03 14.53 -4.35
C LYS A 168 -23.53 14.59 -4.40
N LYS A 169 -24.16 13.60 -5.06
CA LYS A 169 -25.61 13.45 -4.99
C LYS A 169 -25.97 13.13 -3.54
N ALA A 170 -26.94 13.89 -2.96
CA ALA A 170 -27.43 13.60 -1.63
C ALA A 170 -27.91 12.14 -1.60
N ARG A 171 -27.12 11.26 -0.99
CA ARG A 171 -27.52 9.88 -0.77
C ARG A 171 -28.61 9.92 0.29
N THR A 172 -29.85 9.58 -0.09
CA THR A 172 -30.81 9.08 0.88
C THR A 172 -30.08 8.00 1.67
N GLU A 173 -30.15 8.04 3.00
CA GLU A 173 -29.37 7.26 3.99
C GLU A 173 -29.46 5.72 3.87
N HIS A 174 -29.56 5.17 2.67
CA HIS A 174 -29.41 3.74 2.48
C HIS A 174 -27.91 3.39 2.50
N LEU A 175 -27.44 3.04 3.71
CA LEU A 175 -26.15 2.36 3.89
C LEU A 175 -26.07 1.23 2.87
N THR A 176 -25.02 1.23 2.06
CA THR A 176 -24.74 0.10 1.15
C THR A 176 -24.53 -1.17 1.98
N VAL A 177 -24.69 -2.32 1.37
CA VAL A 177 -24.40 -3.60 2.07
C VAL A 177 -22.96 -3.60 2.60
N SER A 178 -22.03 -3.03 1.85
CA SER A 178 -20.65 -2.84 2.27
C SER A 178 -20.53 -1.98 3.52
N ASP A 179 -21.22 -0.85 3.59
CA ASP A 179 -21.19 0.05 4.76
C ASP A 179 -21.75 -0.62 6.02
N LYS A 180 -22.77 -1.49 5.86
CA LYS A 180 -23.32 -2.27 6.98
C LYS A 180 -22.36 -3.32 7.48
N ILE A 181 -21.70 -4.03 6.56
CA ILE A 181 -20.64 -5.00 6.89
C ILE A 181 -19.49 -4.27 7.59
N ASP A 182 -19.04 -3.14 7.04
CA ASP A 182 -17.95 -2.35 7.60
C ASP A 182 -18.26 -1.89 9.02
N ARG A 183 -19.50 -1.43 9.28
CA ARG A 183 -19.91 -1.01 10.62
C ARG A 183 -19.83 -2.14 11.67
N ILE A 184 -20.05 -3.39 11.24
CA ILE A 184 -19.94 -4.56 12.13
C ILE A 184 -18.48 -4.98 12.29
N VAL A 185 -17.78 -5.11 11.17
CA VAL A 185 -16.39 -5.62 11.12
C VAL A 185 -15.38 -4.63 11.73
N THR A 186 -15.63 -3.31 11.61
CA THR A 186 -14.77 -2.29 12.20
C THR A 186 -15.21 -1.83 13.59
N ASN A 187 -16.23 -2.48 14.18
CA ASN A 187 -16.68 -2.18 15.53
C ASN A 187 -15.56 -2.46 16.53
N ARG A 188 -15.23 -1.47 17.36
CA ARG A 188 -14.09 -1.49 18.31
C ARG A 188 -14.02 -2.73 19.20
N VAL A 189 -15.16 -3.32 19.55
CA VAL A 189 -15.27 -4.47 20.46
C VAL A 189 -15.39 -5.78 19.67
N LEU A 190 -16.18 -5.79 18.59
CA LEU A 190 -16.49 -6.98 17.80
C LEU A 190 -15.40 -7.33 16.79
N ALA A 191 -14.56 -6.39 16.40
CA ALA A 191 -13.55 -6.60 15.36
C ALA A 191 -12.54 -7.68 15.71
N LEU A 192 -12.03 -7.71 16.95
CA LEU A 192 -11.07 -8.73 17.40
C LEU A 192 -11.67 -10.14 17.48
N PRO A 193 -12.86 -10.38 18.08
CA PRO A 193 -13.53 -11.67 18.03
C PRO A 193 -13.84 -12.12 16.60
N ILE A 194 -14.35 -11.24 15.74
CA ILE A 194 -14.64 -11.57 14.34
C ILE A 194 -13.36 -11.97 13.62
N PHE A 195 -12.27 -11.20 13.81
CA PHE A 195 -10.97 -11.54 13.26
C PHE A 195 -10.50 -12.92 13.71
N ALA A 196 -10.56 -13.22 15.00
CA ALA A 196 -10.17 -14.53 15.53
C ALA A 196 -11.00 -15.67 14.90
N VAL A 197 -12.30 -15.49 14.73
CA VAL A 197 -13.18 -16.48 14.09
C VAL A 197 -12.83 -16.66 12.62
N VAL A 198 -12.64 -15.57 11.86
CA VAL A 198 -12.26 -15.63 10.44
C VAL A 198 -10.93 -16.34 10.26
N MET A 199 -9.92 -16.02 11.07
CA MET A 199 -8.63 -16.67 11.03
C MET A 199 -8.72 -18.15 11.42
N TYR A 200 -9.48 -18.49 12.46
CA TYR A 200 -9.72 -19.87 12.86
C TYR A 200 -10.37 -20.68 11.73
N LEU A 201 -11.40 -20.14 11.08
CA LEU A 201 -12.06 -20.80 9.95
C LEU A 201 -11.10 -21.01 8.78
N MET A 202 -10.29 -20.00 8.45
CA MET A 202 -9.30 -20.06 7.37
C MET A 202 -8.25 -21.15 7.64
N TYR A 203 -7.64 -21.15 8.83
CA TYR A 203 -6.66 -22.16 9.20
C TYR A 203 -7.27 -23.56 9.32
N SER A 204 -8.48 -23.67 9.87
CA SER A 204 -9.18 -24.93 9.99
C SER A 204 -9.53 -25.52 8.62
N LEU A 205 -9.87 -24.70 7.63
CA LEU A 205 -10.12 -25.14 6.25
C LEU A 205 -8.84 -25.52 5.51
N SER A 206 -7.73 -24.83 5.79
CA SER A 206 -6.44 -25.12 5.16
C SER A 206 -5.68 -26.26 5.82
N MET A 207 -5.60 -26.26 7.17
CA MET A 207 -4.69 -27.12 7.95
C MET A 207 -5.42 -28.00 8.99
N GLY A 208 -6.75 -28.01 9.00
CA GLY A 208 -7.54 -28.81 9.96
C GLY A 208 -7.55 -30.29 9.66
N THR A 209 -8.50 -31.03 10.26
CA THR A 209 -8.69 -32.47 9.99
C THR A 209 -9.12 -32.66 8.54
N SER A 210 -8.50 -33.65 7.87
CA SER A 210 -8.78 -34.00 6.47
C SER A 210 -10.25 -34.35 6.27
N ILE A 211 -10.77 -34.09 5.07
CA ILE A 211 -12.12 -34.50 4.67
C ILE A 211 -12.23 -36.03 4.67
N ALA A 212 -11.15 -36.74 4.34
CA ALA A 212 -11.10 -38.21 4.37
C ALA A 212 -11.32 -38.77 5.77
N ASP A 213 -10.90 -38.03 6.82
CA ASP A 213 -11.05 -38.45 8.24
C ASP A 213 -12.32 -37.83 8.90
N GLY A 214 -13.27 -37.38 8.09
CA GLY A 214 -14.52 -36.76 8.58
C GLY A 214 -14.41 -35.31 9.02
N GLY A 215 -13.31 -34.64 8.71
CA GLY A 215 -13.12 -33.21 8.89
C GLY A 215 -13.63 -32.38 7.70
N TRP A 216 -13.17 -31.13 7.59
CA TRP A 216 -13.57 -30.22 6.53
C TRP A 216 -12.37 -29.46 5.89
N ALA A 217 -11.15 -29.88 6.22
CA ALA A 217 -9.94 -29.28 5.69
C ALA A 217 -9.64 -29.73 4.26
N LEU A 218 -9.82 -28.84 3.32
CA LEU A 218 -9.54 -29.05 1.90
C LEU A 218 -8.02 -29.15 1.64
N GLY A 219 -7.24 -28.32 2.33
CA GLY A 219 -5.78 -28.29 2.17
C GLY A 219 -5.13 -29.59 2.61
N THR A 220 -5.49 -30.10 3.78
CA THR A 220 -4.98 -31.37 4.31
C THR A 220 -5.40 -32.53 3.42
N PHE A 221 -6.67 -32.60 2.99
CA PHE A 221 -7.14 -33.60 2.06
C PHE A 221 -6.31 -33.64 0.76
N ALA A 222 -6.05 -32.48 0.16
CA ALA A 222 -5.26 -32.41 -1.07
C ALA A 222 -3.79 -32.81 -0.85
N THR A 223 -3.23 -32.49 0.32
CA THR A 223 -1.89 -32.92 0.74
C THR A 223 -1.79 -34.42 0.95
N ASP A 224 -2.74 -35.02 1.67
CA ASP A 224 -2.80 -36.44 1.90
C ASP A 224 -2.94 -37.19 0.57
N TRP A 225 -3.84 -36.77 -0.29
CA TRP A 225 -3.96 -37.36 -1.63
C TRP A 225 -2.65 -37.27 -2.43
N THR A 226 -1.95 -36.13 -2.39
CA THR A 226 -0.69 -35.95 -3.11
C THR A 226 0.41 -36.85 -2.52
N ASN A 227 0.50 -36.98 -1.19
CA ASN A 227 1.53 -37.79 -0.55
C ASN A 227 1.24 -39.28 -0.70
N ASP A 228 0.02 -39.72 -0.46
CA ASP A 228 -0.31 -41.14 -0.40
C ASP A 228 -0.53 -41.71 -1.80
N VAL A 229 -1.29 -41.03 -2.65
CA VAL A 229 -1.65 -41.54 -3.98
C VAL A 229 -0.58 -41.16 -5.02
N LEU A 230 -0.20 -39.90 -5.14
CA LEU A 230 0.73 -39.47 -6.18
C LEU A 230 2.16 -39.93 -5.90
N PHE A 231 2.71 -39.59 -4.74
CA PHE A 231 4.08 -39.93 -4.36
C PHE A 231 4.23 -41.24 -3.59
N GLY A 232 3.16 -41.76 -3.00
CA GLY A 232 3.16 -43.06 -2.34
C GLY A 232 2.92 -44.23 -3.29
N GLU A 233 2.09 -44.08 -4.32
CA GLU A 233 1.71 -45.19 -5.22
C GLU A 233 2.09 -44.92 -6.68
N ILE A 234 1.59 -43.85 -7.31
CA ILE A 234 1.69 -43.63 -8.77
C ILE A 234 3.14 -43.47 -9.20
N VAL A 235 3.86 -42.52 -8.61
CA VAL A 235 5.23 -42.21 -9.01
C VAL A 235 6.20 -43.36 -8.68
N PRO A 236 6.18 -43.96 -7.49
CA PRO A 236 7.04 -45.10 -7.17
C PRO A 236 6.79 -46.29 -8.06
N ASN A 237 5.55 -46.66 -8.32
CA ASN A 237 5.22 -47.80 -9.20
C ASN A 237 5.66 -47.58 -10.64
N ALA A 238 5.42 -46.38 -11.20
CA ALA A 238 5.80 -46.02 -12.56
C ALA A 238 7.33 -45.99 -12.73
N LEU A 239 8.04 -45.27 -11.86
CA LEU A 239 9.48 -45.17 -11.91
C LEU A 239 10.20 -46.45 -11.47
N GLY A 240 9.69 -47.13 -10.45
CA GLY A 240 10.24 -48.40 -9.98
C GLY A 240 10.18 -49.47 -11.06
N GLY A 241 9.03 -49.67 -11.71
CA GLY A 241 8.87 -50.57 -12.83
C GLY A 241 9.75 -50.22 -14.03
N PHE A 242 9.94 -48.96 -14.32
CA PHE A 242 10.85 -48.51 -15.37
C PHE A 242 12.31 -48.79 -15.05
N LEU A 243 12.76 -48.51 -13.81
CA LEU A 243 14.13 -48.74 -13.36
C LEU A 243 14.46 -50.25 -13.32
N GLU A 244 13.50 -51.09 -12.89
CA GLU A 244 13.64 -52.55 -12.91
C GLU A 244 13.74 -53.10 -14.35
N SER A 245 12.97 -52.55 -15.29
CA SER A 245 13.00 -52.98 -16.69
C SER A 245 14.35 -52.73 -17.38
N ILE A 246 15.09 -51.70 -16.92
CA ILE A 246 16.42 -51.34 -17.41
C ILE A 246 17.52 -52.15 -16.69
N GLY A 247 17.21 -52.81 -15.58
CA GLY A 247 18.16 -53.58 -14.79
C GLY A 247 19.15 -52.75 -14.00
N VAL A 248 18.69 -51.64 -13.42
CA VAL A 248 19.50 -50.67 -12.65
C VAL A 248 20.08 -51.33 -11.40
N ALA A 249 21.36 -51.05 -11.08
CA ALA A 249 22.01 -51.55 -9.88
C ALA A 249 21.26 -51.07 -8.59
N GLY A 250 21.12 -51.98 -7.59
CA GLY A 250 20.28 -51.73 -6.41
C GLY A 250 20.64 -50.45 -5.62
N TRP A 251 21.91 -50.09 -5.54
CA TRP A 251 22.33 -48.81 -4.89
C TRP A 251 21.81 -47.56 -5.63
N LEU A 252 21.77 -47.62 -6.98
CA LEU A 252 21.28 -46.52 -7.80
C LEU A 252 19.76 -46.46 -7.74
N TYR A 253 19.08 -47.61 -7.66
CA TYR A 253 17.63 -47.68 -7.44
C TYR A 253 17.26 -47.00 -6.11
N GLY A 254 17.94 -47.33 -5.00
CA GLY A 254 17.71 -46.69 -3.70
C GLY A 254 18.00 -45.16 -3.73
N LEU A 255 19.08 -44.74 -4.38
CA LEU A 255 19.39 -43.30 -4.51
C LEU A 255 18.28 -42.52 -5.24
N ILE A 256 17.71 -43.11 -6.30
CA ILE A 256 16.63 -42.47 -7.05
C ILE A 256 15.32 -42.46 -6.27
N MET A 257 14.91 -43.61 -5.73
CA MET A 257 13.61 -43.79 -5.07
C MET A 257 13.61 -43.13 -3.68
N ASP A 258 14.56 -43.48 -2.82
CA ASP A 258 14.57 -43.02 -1.43
C ASP A 258 15.21 -41.61 -1.28
N GLY A 259 16.07 -41.21 -2.22
CA GLY A 259 16.68 -39.91 -2.22
C GLY A 259 15.88 -38.88 -3.04
N ILE A 260 15.80 -39.07 -4.35
CA ILE A 260 15.25 -38.04 -5.24
C ILE A 260 13.70 -38.03 -5.15
N VAL A 261 13.04 -39.17 -5.35
CA VAL A 261 11.57 -39.27 -5.39
C VAL A 261 10.98 -38.93 -4.03
N ALA A 262 11.52 -39.47 -2.97
CA ALA A 262 11.04 -39.18 -1.62
C ALA A 262 11.32 -37.71 -1.23
N GLY A 263 12.49 -37.16 -1.57
CA GLY A 263 12.83 -35.77 -1.29
C GLY A 263 11.95 -34.78 -2.06
N VAL A 264 11.73 -35.02 -3.36
CA VAL A 264 10.83 -34.20 -4.20
C VAL A 264 9.38 -34.35 -3.72
N GLY A 265 8.96 -35.58 -3.37
CA GLY A 265 7.63 -35.87 -2.84
C GLY A 265 7.34 -35.08 -1.55
N ALA A 266 8.28 -35.08 -0.62
CA ALA A 266 8.14 -34.33 0.63
C ALA A 266 7.93 -32.82 0.43
N VAL A 267 8.61 -32.22 -0.56
CA VAL A 267 8.44 -30.79 -0.88
C VAL A 267 7.13 -30.55 -1.64
N LEU A 268 6.85 -31.30 -2.70
CA LEU A 268 5.66 -31.12 -3.52
C LEU A 268 4.37 -31.53 -2.78
N GLY A 269 4.45 -32.49 -1.87
CA GLY A 269 3.34 -32.91 -1.04
C GLY A 269 2.79 -31.80 -0.14
N PHE A 270 3.62 -30.82 0.22
CA PHE A 270 3.20 -29.67 1.05
C PHE A 270 2.55 -28.55 0.23
N VAL A 271 2.76 -28.52 -1.08
CA VAL A 271 2.29 -27.45 -1.97
C VAL A 271 0.76 -27.29 -1.98
N PRO A 272 -0.07 -28.35 -2.04
CA PRO A 272 -1.52 -28.20 -2.09
C PRO A 272 -2.09 -27.47 -0.88
N GLN A 273 -1.60 -27.77 0.31
CA GLN A 273 -2.02 -27.10 1.55
C GLN A 273 -1.68 -25.60 1.51
N MET A 274 -0.48 -25.27 1.04
CA MET A 274 -0.07 -23.89 0.87
C MET A 274 -0.91 -23.15 -0.18
N LEU A 275 -1.25 -23.77 -1.30
CA LEU A 275 -2.11 -23.19 -2.31
C LEU A 275 -3.50 -22.83 -1.75
N VAL A 276 -4.11 -23.72 -0.98
CA VAL A 276 -5.40 -23.43 -0.33
C VAL A 276 -5.28 -22.27 0.64
N LEU A 277 -4.22 -22.22 1.46
CA LEU A 277 -3.99 -21.13 2.40
C LEU A 277 -3.83 -19.80 1.69
N PHE A 278 -2.96 -19.71 0.68
CA PHE A 278 -2.73 -18.47 -0.04
C PHE A 278 -3.94 -18.03 -0.86
N PHE A 279 -4.70 -18.97 -1.40
CA PHE A 279 -5.95 -18.65 -2.08
C PHE A 279 -6.96 -17.99 -1.14
N LEU A 280 -7.11 -18.52 0.08
CA LEU A 280 -8.00 -17.95 1.11
C LEU A 280 -7.50 -16.58 1.58
N LEU A 281 -6.19 -16.41 1.78
CA LEU A 281 -5.58 -15.12 2.10
C LEU A 281 -5.82 -14.09 1.00
N SER A 282 -5.65 -14.47 -0.26
CA SER A 282 -5.91 -13.59 -1.41
C SER A 282 -7.38 -13.13 -1.46
N ILE A 283 -8.33 -14.00 -1.19
CA ILE A 283 -9.75 -13.61 -1.09
C ILE A 283 -9.97 -12.58 0.02
N LEU A 284 -9.35 -12.76 1.20
CA LEU A 284 -9.48 -11.82 2.31
C LEU A 284 -8.84 -10.46 1.97
N GLU A 285 -7.75 -10.47 1.20
CA GLU A 285 -7.09 -9.25 0.71
C GLU A 285 -7.95 -8.54 -0.32
N ASP A 286 -8.48 -9.23 -1.33
CA ASP A 286 -9.31 -8.67 -2.41
C ASP A 286 -10.62 -8.07 -1.89
N VAL A 287 -11.24 -8.68 -0.88
CA VAL A 287 -12.42 -8.13 -0.19
C VAL A 287 -12.07 -6.89 0.64
N GLY A 288 -10.77 -6.61 0.83
CA GLY A 288 -10.27 -5.48 1.63
C GLY A 288 -10.42 -5.69 3.14
N TYR A 289 -10.61 -6.95 3.59
CA TYR A 289 -10.72 -7.28 5.00
C TYR A 289 -9.42 -6.99 5.76
N MET A 290 -8.27 -7.33 5.14
CA MET A 290 -6.94 -7.13 5.73
C MET A 290 -6.64 -5.66 6.07
N SER A 291 -7.00 -4.72 5.19
CA SER A 291 -6.80 -3.28 5.44
C SER A 291 -7.65 -2.75 6.60
N ARG A 292 -8.87 -3.28 6.77
CA ARG A 292 -9.74 -2.93 7.89
C ARG A 292 -9.20 -3.42 9.22
N VAL A 293 -8.73 -4.67 9.26
CA VAL A 293 -8.14 -5.27 10.45
C VAL A 293 -6.82 -4.56 10.80
N ALA A 294 -5.98 -4.24 9.80
CA ALA A 294 -4.74 -3.50 10.01
C ALA A 294 -4.98 -2.15 10.69
N PHE A 295 -6.04 -1.41 10.30
CA PHE A 295 -6.42 -0.15 10.92
C PHE A 295 -6.80 -0.30 12.41
N ILE A 296 -7.48 -1.39 12.77
CA ILE A 296 -7.88 -1.67 14.16
C ILE A 296 -6.66 -2.08 14.98
N MET A 297 -5.81 -2.93 14.40
CA MET A 297 -4.62 -3.45 15.04
C MET A 297 -3.51 -2.38 15.20
N ASP A 298 -3.49 -1.34 14.35
CA ASP A 298 -2.54 -0.23 14.44
C ASP A 298 -2.50 0.38 15.85
N ARG A 299 -3.68 0.57 16.47
CA ARG A 299 -3.76 1.09 17.85
C ARG A 299 -3.11 0.16 18.88
N ILE A 300 -3.20 -1.17 18.67
CA ILE A 300 -2.64 -2.16 19.58
C ILE A 300 -1.13 -2.22 19.37
N PHE A 301 -0.67 -2.28 18.12
CA PHE A 301 0.74 -2.35 17.77
C PHE A 301 1.52 -1.10 18.19
N ARG A 302 0.91 0.10 18.09
CA ARG A 302 1.51 1.35 18.60
C ARG A 302 1.80 1.31 20.11
N LYS A 303 1.00 0.60 20.91
CA LYS A 303 1.31 0.43 22.35
C LYS A 303 2.58 -0.38 22.58
N PHE A 304 2.96 -1.23 21.63
CA PHE A 304 4.21 -2.00 21.66
C PHE A 304 5.35 -1.30 20.89
N GLY A 305 5.14 -0.07 20.44
CA GLY A 305 6.14 0.70 19.69
C GLY A 305 6.34 0.22 18.24
N LEU A 306 5.37 -0.51 17.66
CA LEU A 306 5.38 -0.96 16.27
C LEU A 306 4.33 -0.21 15.45
N SER A 307 4.61 0.03 14.18
CA SER A 307 3.62 0.60 13.27
C SER A 307 2.51 -0.41 12.94
N GLY A 308 1.30 0.04 12.68
CA GLY A 308 0.19 -0.82 12.28
C GLY A 308 0.45 -1.59 10.98
N LYS A 309 1.35 -1.10 10.13
CA LYS A 309 1.81 -1.80 8.93
C LYS A 309 2.53 -3.11 9.25
N SER A 310 3.09 -3.26 10.46
CA SER A 310 3.75 -4.49 10.93
C SER A 310 2.79 -5.65 11.15
N PHE A 311 1.49 -5.37 11.31
CA PHE A 311 0.49 -6.41 11.54
C PHE A 311 0.33 -7.36 10.34
N ILE A 312 0.31 -6.82 9.11
CA ILE A 312 0.13 -7.63 7.89
C ILE A 312 1.25 -8.66 7.72
N PRO A 313 2.56 -8.29 7.78
CA PRO A 313 3.65 -9.25 7.76
C PRO A 313 3.57 -10.32 8.85
N VAL A 314 3.24 -9.93 10.07
CA VAL A 314 3.09 -10.85 11.20
C VAL A 314 1.96 -11.85 10.93
N LEU A 315 0.81 -11.37 10.45
CA LEU A 315 -0.33 -12.22 10.12
C LEU A 315 -0.01 -13.20 8.99
N VAL A 316 0.59 -12.74 7.90
CA VAL A 316 1.02 -13.62 6.80
C VAL A 316 2.06 -14.63 7.30
N GLY A 317 2.94 -14.19 8.21
CA GLY A 317 3.95 -15.03 8.85
C GLY A 317 3.39 -16.20 9.66
N THR A 318 2.17 -16.08 10.21
CA THR A 318 1.50 -17.22 10.90
C THR A 318 1.15 -18.37 9.95
N GLY A 319 1.03 -18.11 8.65
CA GLY A 319 0.84 -19.16 7.64
C GLY A 319 2.15 -19.61 7.00
N CYS A 320 3.03 -18.68 6.68
CA CYS A 320 4.34 -18.96 6.14
C CYS A 320 5.31 -17.79 6.42
N GLY A 321 6.43 -18.09 7.08
CA GLY A 321 7.43 -17.07 7.46
C GLY A 321 8.05 -16.35 6.27
N VAL A 322 8.26 -17.03 5.13
CA VAL A 322 8.90 -16.43 3.94
C VAL A 322 8.11 -15.26 3.37
N PRO A 323 6.81 -15.41 2.98
CA PRO A 323 6.03 -14.28 2.52
C PRO A 323 5.78 -13.24 3.62
N GLY A 324 5.70 -13.65 4.90
CA GLY A 324 5.62 -12.72 6.02
C GLY A 324 6.83 -11.78 6.08
N VAL A 325 8.04 -12.32 5.98
CA VAL A 325 9.28 -11.52 5.91
C VAL A 325 9.31 -10.67 4.64
N MET A 326 8.89 -11.19 3.50
CA MET A 326 8.83 -10.41 2.25
C MET A 326 7.83 -9.24 2.34
N ALA A 327 6.68 -9.43 2.97
CA ALA A 327 5.68 -8.38 3.17
C ALA A 327 6.21 -7.23 4.04
N SER A 328 7.19 -7.47 4.92
CA SER A 328 7.81 -6.43 5.75
C SER A 328 8.53 -5.33 4.95
N ARG A 329 8.82 -5.56 3.67
CA ARG A 329 9.42 -4.55 2.76
C ARG A 329 8.54 -3.32 2.57
N THR A 330 7.23 -3.43 2.83
CA THR A 330 6.29 -2.30 2.76
C THR A 330 6.40 -1.33 3.93
N ILE A 331 7.17 -1.67 4.97
CA ILE A 331 7.40 -0.85 6.15
C ILE A 331 8.53 0.13 5.86
N GLU A 332 8.24 1.43 5.91
CA GLU A 332 9.19 2.50 5.60
C GLU A 332 10.24 2.67 6.69
N ASN A 333 9.81 2.65 7.96
CA ASN A 333 10.70 2.79 9.11
C ASN A 333 11.60 1.54 9.25
N GLU A 334 12.91 1.73 9.18
CA GLU A 334 13.86 0.62 9.22
C GLU A 334 13.88 -0.12 10.57
N ARG A 335 13.69 0.58 11.68
CA ARG A 335 13.60 -0.01 13.02
C ARG A 335 12.38 -0.94 13.12
N ASP A 336 11.22 -0.45 12.71
CA ASP A 336 9.97 -1.22 12.73
C ASP A 336 10.05 -2.42 11.79
N ARG A 337 10.66 -2.24 10.62
CA ARG A 337 10.88 -3.33 9.66
C ARG A 337 11.76 -4.43 10.25
N ARG A 338 12.89 -4.08 10.87
CA ARG A 338 13.78 -5.06 11.52
C ARG A 338 13.09 -5.78 12.66
N MET A 339 12.35 -5.06 13.51
CA MET A 339 11.58 -5.66 14.61
C MET A 339 10.50 -6.60 14.08
N THR A 340 9.81 -6.22 13.01
CA THR A 340 8.78 -7.05 12.37
C THR A 340 9.38 -8.33 11.79
N ILE A 341 10.51 -8.25 11.11
CA ILE A 341 11.21 -9.44 10.58
C ILE A 341 11.59 -10.39 11.71
N MET A 342 12.20 -9.86 12.78
CA MET A 342 12.55 -10.67 13.95
C MET A 342 11.33 -11.34 14.57
N THR A 343 10.25 -10.60 14.79
CA THR A 343 9.02 -11.15 15.40
C THR A 343 8.37 -12.20 14.50
N THR A 344 8.31 -11.97 13.20
CA THR A 344 7.71 -12.91 12.24
C THR A 344 8.46 -14.24 12.20
N CYS A 345 9.78 -14.25 12.38
CA CYS A 345 10.57 -15.48 12.42
C CYS A 345 10.33 -16.34 13.67
N PHE A 346 9.76 -15.77 14.75
CA PHE A 346 9.44 -16.49 15.99
C PHE A 346 8.00 -16.99 16.06
N ILE A 347 7.17 -16.66 15.07
CA ILE A 347 5.80 -17.20 15.01
C ILE A 347 5.87 -18.59 14.39
N PRO A 348 5.38 -19.62 15.11
CA PRO A 348 5.45 -21.02 14.65
C PRO A 348 4.51 -21.29 13.46
#